data_c464406889fb775d8464850ed2a5413c
#
_entry.id   c464406889fb775d8464850ed2a5413c
#
_cell.length_a   1.000
_cell.length_b   1.000
_cell.length_c   1.000
_cell.angle_alpha   90.00
_cell.angle_beta   90.00
_cell.angle_gamma   90.00
#
_symmetry.space_group_name_H-M   'P 1'
#
loop_
_entity.id
_entity.type
_entity.pdbx_description
1 polymer ?
#
loop_
_entity_poly.entity_id
_entity_poly.type
_entity_poly.pdbx_seq_one_letter_code
_entity_poly.pdbx_strand_id
1 'polypeptide(L)'
;MMKLQEQISFNKINEIELFSKYKPSYKSAFLDFSLHTFYLSCSFYLLWLFRNSLLSFFTIPLLGLLNVKTFIIFHDCCHQSYTPNNTLNYIISHITGTFVLTSPNWILDHHTHHLTNGNKENKYNYKFNELIDYTENEYLQMSSKNKFMFNLFYNHHTYFSVVPILYFGIIQRFIYFIKKLKHGNKIPKSLSYIIFNHTINNIAIFVLLYVLSKNNLLHYFIIYFYISSFIGVFLFHNQHTFNPSYVVNNESWNMKNSGLFGSSFIQIPYLLKYFTGGIEYHHIHHINAKIPGYNLQKYHEEVISKSNIFDNVVKLYMIDCYNNLKLRLYSEKQNKYIRLDEVENKYISSMFYYKNLFLYISIQISVILCKLVNLFFSFFQFYKTPS
;
A
#
# COMPACT_ATOMS: atom_id res chain seq x y z
N MET A 1 1.38 15.32 28.43
CA MET A 1 1.58 15.30 26.98
C MET A 1 2.47 16.41 26.42
N MET A 2 2.55 17.59 27.03
CA MET A 2 3.46 18.68 26.57
C MET A 2 4.95 18.44 26.79
N LYS A 3 5.39 17.43 27.55
CA LYS A 3 6.82 17.12 27.79
C LYS A 3 7.49 16.21 26.75
N LEU A 4 6.75 15.65 25.79
CA LEU A 4 7.29 14.80 24.71
C LEU A 4 7.77 15.60 23.49
N GLN A 5 7.59 16.92 23.49
CA GLN A 5 8.05 17.81 22.42
C GLN A 5 9.45 18.43 22.66
N GLU A 6 10.09 18.10 23.77
CA GLU A 6 11.50 18.48 23.95
C GLU A 6 12.31 17.79 22.86
N GLN A 7 12.90 18.60 22.01
CA GLN A 7 13.81 18.27 20.93
C GLN A 7 14.73 17.12 21.35
N ILE A 8 14.38 15.90 20.91
CA ILE A 8 15.33 14.79 20.93
C ILE A 8 16.44 15.23 19.99
N SER A 9 17.55 15.67 20.58
CA SER A 9 18.69 16.12 19.79
C SER A 9 19.27 14.88 19.09
N PHE A 10 19.11 14.83 17.81
CA PHE A 10 19.75 13.85 16.92
C PHE A 10 21.30 13.97 16.92
N ASN A 11 21.85 14.83 17.76
CA ASN A 11 23.25 15.28 17.75
C ASN A 11 24.30 14.21 18.14
N LYS A 12 23.92 12.98 18.41
CA LYS A 12 24.89 11.90 18.74
C LYS A 12 25.20 10.93 17.61
N ILE A 13 24.40 10.92 16.55
CA ILE A 13 24.69 10.10 15.37
C ILE A 13 24.95 11.04 14.20
N ASN A 14 26.07 10.83 13.51
CA ASN A 14 26.30 11.45 12.23
C ASN A 14 25.35 10.78 11.21
N GLU A 15 24.16 11.36 11.01
CA GLU A 15 23.12 10.82 10.11
C GLU A 15 23.64 10.66 8.69
N ILE A 16 24.52 11.54 8.24
CA ILE A 16 25.12 11.50 6.90
C ILE A 16 26.03 10.28 6.76
N GLU A 17 26.87 10.02 7.75
CA GLU A 17 27.77 8.86 7.75
C GLU A 17 26.98 7.56 7.83
N LEU A 18 25.99 7.49 8.73
CA LEU A 18 25.15 6.31 8.88
C LEU A 18 24.34 6.04 7.61
N PHE A 19 23.75 7.08 6.99
CA PHE A 19 23.06 6.93 5.72
C PHE A 19 24.00 6.46 4.61
N SER A 20 25.24 7.00 4.53
CA SER A 20 26.22 6.60 3.50
C SER A 20 26.55 5.12 3.53
N LYS A 21 26.52 4.50 4.71
CA LYS A 21 26.73 3.06 4.92
C LYS A 21 25.56 2.20 4.41
N TYR A 22 24.32 2.71 4.50
CA TYR A 22 23.09 1.97 4.17
C TYR A 22 22.43 2.41 2.86
N LYS A 23 23.11 3.24 2.08
CA LYS A 23 22.64 3.63 0.73
C LYS A 23 22.48 2.42 -0.19
N PRO A 24 21.71 2.55 -1.30
CA PRO A 24 21.55 1.47 -2.28
C PRO A 24 22.89 1.00 -2.81
N SER A 25 23.01 -0.32 -3.05
CA SER A 25 24.19 -0.92 -3.69
C SER A 25 23.78 -1.87 -4.81
N TYR A 26 24.55 -1.91 -5.89
CA TYR A 26 24.28 -2.84 -7.01
C TYR A 26 24.30 -4.30 -6.56
N LYS A 27 25.26 -4.67 -5.70
CA LYS A 27 25.40 -6.05 -5.21
C LYS A 27 24.16 -6.49 -4.43
N SER A 28 23.70 -5.67 -3.46
CA SER A 28 22.55 -6.01 -2.62
C SER A 28 21.26 -6.03 -3.43
N ALA A 29 21.06 -5.03 -4.31
CA ALA A 29 19.89 -4.98 -5.19
C ALA A 29 19.85 -6.17 -6.16
N PHE A 30 20.99 -6.53 -6.77
CA PHE A 30 21.08 -7.68 -7.67
C PHE A 30 20.74 -9.00 -6.95
N LEU A 31 21.31 -9.22 -5.77
CA LEU A 31 21.06 -10.43 -4.99
C LEU A 31 19.58 -10.52 -4.55
N ASP A 32 19.03 -9.43 -4.01
CA ASP A 32 17.64 -9.38 -3.57
C ASP A 32 16.68 -9.60 -4.75
N PHE A 33 16.90 -8.92 -5.88
CA PHE A 33 16.05 -9.05 -7.06
C PHE A 33 16.14 -10.42 -7.71
N SER A 34 17.35 -10.98 -7.84
CA SER A 34 17.57 -12.30 -8.44
C SER A 34 16.93 -13.39 -7.59
N LEU A 35 17.11 -13.35 -6.27
CA LEU A 35 16.49 -14.30 -5.34
C LEU A 35 14.96 -14.20 -5.40
N HIS A 36 14.44 -12.97 -5.41
CA HIS A 36 12.99 -12.75 -5.52
C HIS A 36 12.43 -13.28 -6.84
N THR A 37 13.08 -12.98 -7.96
CA THR A 37 12.67 -13.46 -9.29
C THR A 37 12.72 -14.97 -9.37
N PHE A 38 13.74 -15.61 -8.78
CA PHE A 38 13.83 -17.05 -8.68
C PHE A 38 12.63 -17.65 -7.93
N TYR A 39 12.34 -17.16 -6.71
CA TYR A 39 11.20 -17.68 -5.93
C TYR A 39 9.85 -17.43 -6.63
N LEU A 40 9.69 -16.27 -7.24
CA LEU A 40 8.47 -15.94 -7.98
C LEU A 40 8.30 -16.88 -9.19
N SER A 41 9.37 -17.10 -9.97
CA SER A 41 9.35 -17.99 -11.14
C SER A 41 9.09 -19.44 -10.74
N CYS A 42 9.76 -19.94 -9.70
CA CYS A 42 9.51 -21.28 -9.17
C CYS A 42 8.06 -21.43 -8.70
N SER A 43 7.51 -20.44 -8.00
CA SER A 43 6.13 -20.48 -7.51
C SER A 43 5.11 -20.43 -8.65
N PHE A 44 5.33 -19.65 -9.69
CA PHE A 44 4.51 -19.69 -10.90
C PHE A 44 4.59 -21.02 -11.64
N TYR A 45 5.77 -21.60 -11.75
CA TYR A 45 5.95 -22.92 -12.34
C TYR A 45 5.22 -24.01 -11.54
N LEU A 46 5.33 -23.99 -10.22
CA LEU A 46 4.61 -24.91 -9.34
C LEU A 46 3.09 -24.71 -9.46
N LEU A 47 2.62 -23.46 -9.52
CA LEU A 47 1.21 -23.20 -9.76
C LEU A 47 0.76 -23.76 -11.11
N TRP A 48 1.52 -23.55 -12.18
CA TRP A 48 1.20 -24.08 -13.51
C TRP A 48 1.17 -25.60 -13.50
N LEU A 49 2.12 -26.25 -12.84
CA LEU A 49 2.20 -27.71 -12.72
C LEU A 49 1.03 -28.31 -11.94
N PHE A 50 0.68 -27.66 -10.80
CA PHE A 50 -0.32 -28.16 -9.85
C PHE A 50 -1.68 -27.47 -9.96
N ARG A 51 -1.93 -26.68 -11.02
CA ARG A 51 -3.15 -25.89 -11.17
C ARG A 51 -4.47 -26.67 -11.07
N ASN A 52 -4.46 -27.95 -11.39
CA ASN A 52 -5.62 -28.85 -11.33
C ASN A 52 -5.61 -29.76 -10.08
N SER A 53 -4.77 -29.48 -9.09
CA SER A 53 -4.65 -30.28 -7.89
C SER A 53 -4.83 -29.43 -6.64
N LEU A 54 -5.11 -30.07 -5.50
CA LEU A 54 -5.20 -29.40 -4.19
C LEU A 54 -3.91 -28.68 -3.77
N LEU A 55 -2.76 -29.02 -4.36
CA LEU A 55 -1.48 -28.36 -4.09
C LEU A 55 -1.48 -26.88 -4.52
N SER A 56 -2.37 -26.48 -5.44
CA SER A 56 -2.57 -25.08 -5.80
C SER A 56 -2.96 -24.22 -4.58
N PHE A 57 -3.67 -24.76 -3.58
CA PHE A 57 -4.02 -24.07 -2.35
C PHE A 57 -2.80 -23.60 -1.51
N PHE A 58 -1.64 -24.26 -1.67
CA PHE A 58 -0.40 -23.84 -1.01
C PHE A 58 0.39 -22.84 -1.86
N THR A 59 0.35 -22.96 -3.18
CA THR A 59 1.08 -22.06 -4.08
C THR A 59 0.43 -20.68 -4.19
N ILE A 60 -0.90 -20.58 -4.08
CA ILE A 60 -1.62 -19.31 -4.17
C ILE A 60 -1.26 -18.34 -3.03
N PRO A 61 -1.33 -18.71 -1.73
CA PRO A 61 -0.90 -17.84 -0.65
C PRO A 61 0.58 -17.46 -0.74
N LEU A 62 1.45 -18.39 -1.15
CA LEU A 62 2.87 -18.10 -1.36
C LEU A 62 3.06 -17.03 -2.44
N LEU A 63 2.37 -17.14 -3.58
CA LEU A 63 2.38 -16.11 -4.63
C LEU A 63 1.83 -14.78 -4.12
N GLY A 64 0.79 -14.80 -3.28
CA GLY A 64 0.26 -13.60 -2.62
C GLY A 64 1.33 -12.89 -1.77
N LEU A 65 2.05 -13.64 -0.94
CA LEU A 65 3.16 -13.12 -0.13
C LEU A 65 4.33 -12.62 -0.99
N LEU A 66 4.72 -13.36 -2.02
CA LEU A 66 5.76 -12.92 -2.98
C LEU A 66 5.33 -11.65 -3.71
N ASN A 67 4.05 -11.50 -4.04
CA ASN A 67 3.55 -10.30 -4.69
C ASN A 67 3.57 -9.07 -3.76
N VAL A 68 3.45 -9.24 -2.43
CA VAL A 68 3.75 -8.18 -1.46
C VAL A 68 5.21 -7.72 -1.60
N LYS A 69 6.17 -8.66 -1.62
CA LYS A 69 7.59 -8.33 -1.83
C LYS A 69 7.82 -7.65 -3.18
N THR A 70 7.11 -8.09 -4.25
CA THR A 70 7.13 -7.42 -5.56
C THR A 70 6.71 -5.96 -5.45
N PHE A 71 5.66 -5.67 -4.64
CA PHE A 71 5.22 -4.30 -4.41
C PHE A 71 6.27 -3.48 -3.64
N ILE A 72 6.98 -4.04 -2.67
CA ILE A 72 8.04 -3.33 -1.96
C ILE A 72 9.23 -3.02 -2.87
N ILE A 73 9.61 -3.94 -3.75
CA ILE A 73 10.64 -3.66 -4.78
C ILE A 73 10.18 -2.54 -5.72
N PHE A 74 8.92 -2.58 -6.18
CA PHE A 74 8.30 -1.51 -6.97
C PHE A 74 8.35 -0.17 -6.25
N HIS A 75 7.93 -0.14 -4.99
CA HIS A 75 7.90 1.01 -4.11
C HIS A 75 9.30 1.66 -3.96
N ASP A 76 10.33 0.88 -3.63
CA ASP A 76 11.69 1.38 -3.49
C ASP A 76 12.26 1.89 -4.83
N CYS A 77 11.94 1.22 -5.92
CA CYS A 77 12.29 1.70 -7.27
C CYS A 77 11.62 3.05 -7.59
N CYS A 78 10.36 3.23 -7.19
CA CYS A 78 9.67 4.51 -7.36
C CYS A 78 10.28 5.63 -6.52
N HIS A 79 10.77 5.34 -5.31
CA HIS A 79 11.58 6.24 -4.49
C HIS A 79 12.99 6.49 -5.00
N GLN A 80 13.41 5.80 -6.07
CA GLN A 80 14.79 5.83 -6.59
C GLN A 80 15.80 5.42 -5.50
N SER A 81 15.46 4.38 -4.74
CA SER A 81 16.25 3.88 -3.61
C SER A 81 16.63 2.41 -3.71
N TYR A 82 16.08 1.65 -4.65
CA TYR A 82 16.37 0.22 -4.76
C TYR A 82 17.78 -0.07 -5.30
N THR A 83 18.19 0.65 -6.36
CA THR A 83 19.55 0.59 -6.92
C THR A 83 20.18 1.99 -6.92
N PRO A 84 21.53 2.10 -7.04
CA PRO A 84 22.20 3.39 -7.23
C PRO A 84 21.86 4.09 -8.55
N ASN A 85 21.23 3.40 -9.51
CA ASN A 85 20.98 3.88 -10.87
C ASN A 85 19.51 4.15 -11.10
N ASN A 86 19.15 5.41 -11.38
CA ASN A 86 17.78 5.85 -11.60
C ASN A 86 17.11 5.16 -12.81
N THR A 87 17.86 4.89 -13.88
CA THR A 87 17.32 4.20 -15.07
C THR A 87 16.97 2.75 -14.76
N LEU A 88 17.82 2.04 -13.99
CA LEU A 88 17.51 0.69 -13.54
C LEU A 88 16.27 0.68 -12.61
N ASN A 89 16.19 1.62 -11.66
CA ASN A 89 15.01 1.76 -10.82
C ASN A 89 13.75 2.00 -11.67
N TYR A 90 13.83 2.83 -12.69
CA TYR A 90 12.72 3.09 -13.59
C TYR A 90 12.29 1.82 -14.35
N ILE A 91 13.22 1.06 -14.92
CA ILE A 91 12.93 -0.18 -15.65
C ILE A 91 12.33 -1.23 -14.70
N ILE A 92 12.94 -1.45 -13.54
CA ILE A 92 12.45 -2.42 -12.55
C ILE A 92 11.06 -2.02 -12.04
N SER A 93 10.78 -0.72 -11.85
CA SER A 93 9.45 -0.26 -11.43
C SER A 93 8.35 -0.57 -12.46
N HIS A 94 8.65 -0.53 -13.76
CA HIS A 94 7.70 -0.94 -14.79
C HIS A 94 7.46 -2.45 -14.79
N ILE A 95 8.51 -3.25 -14.64
CA ILE A 95 8.40 -4.71 -14.58
C ILE A 95 7.58 -5.12 -13.37
N THR A 96 7.98 -4.70 -12.18
CA THR A 96 7.31 -5.06 -10.92
C THR A 96 5.91 -4.45 -10.84
N GLY A 97 5.74 -3.22 -11.31
CA GLY A 97 4.45 -2.53 -11.41
C GLY A 97 3.41 -3.26 -12.27
N THR A 98 3.86 -4.05 -13.24
CA THR A 98 2.98 -4.91 -14.05
C THR A 98 2.34 -6.01 -13.19
N PHE A 99 3.11 -6.69 -12.35
CA PHE A 99 2.61 -7.77 -11.48
C PHE A 99 1.72 -7.25 -10.34
N VAL A 100 1.99 -6.04 -9.86
CA VAL A 100 1.18 -5.40 -8.80
C VAL A 100 0.10 -4.48 -9.34
N LEU A 101 -0.16 -4.51 -10.64
CA LEU A 101 -1.16 -3.71 -11.37
C LEU A 101 -1.05 -2.20 -11.09
N THR A 102 0.15 -1.68 -10.85
CA THR A 102 0.39 -0.29 -10.43
C THR A 102 1.39 0.40 -11.35
N SER A 103 1.02 1.57 -11.86
CA SER A 103 1.93 2.39 -12.68
C SER A 103 2.95 3.15 -11.81
N PRO A 104 4.20 3.36 -12.26
CA PRO A 104 5.17 4.21 -11.56
C PRO A 104 4.69 5.64 -11.27
N ASN A 105 3.64 6.10 -11.92
CA ASN A 105 2.97 7.37 -11.58
C ASN A 105 2.35 7.37 -10.16
N TRP A 106 2.20 6.20 -9.52
CA TRP A 106 1.78 6.05 -8.14
C TRP A 106 2.64 6.84 -7.16
N ILE A 107 3.92 7.00 -7.43
CA ILE A 107 4.84 7.77 -6.58
C ILE A 107 4.39 9.21 -6.31
N LEU A 108 3.62 9.80 -7.23
CA LEU A 108 3.13 11.18 -7.07
C LEU A 108 2.14 11.29 -5.89
N ASP A 109 1.29 10.28 -5.73
CA ASP A 109 0.33 10.20 -4.61
C ASP A 109 1.06 9.83 -3.32
N HIS A 110 1.97 8.86 -3.39
CA HIS A 110 2.76 8.37 -2.26
C HIS A 110 3.75 9.42 -1.73
N HIS A 111 4.35 10.20 -2.61
CA HIS A 111 5.20 11.33 -2.17
C HIS A 111 4.39 12.38 -1.39
N THR A 112 3.17 12.66 -1.83
CA THR A 112 2.26 13.56 -1.08
C THR A 112 1.93 12.98 0.29
N HIS A 113 1.72 11.67 0.40
CA HIS A 113 1.53 10.98 1.67
C HIS A 113 2.72 11.23 2.63
N HIS A 114 3.96 11.08 2.18
CA HIS A 114 5.14 11.39 2.99
C HIS A 114 5.17 12.85 3.49
N LEU A 115 4.72 13.79 2.65
CA LEU A 115 4.71 15.22 2.97
C LEU A 115 3.56 15.66 3.88
N THR A 116 2.55 14.82 4.10
CA THR A 116 1.33 15.20 4.82
C THR A 116 0.93 14.25 5.94
N ASN A 117 1.64 13.14 6.10
CA ASN A 117 1.32 12.16 7.14
C ASN A 117 1.28 12.81 8.53
N GLY A 118 0.16 12.65 9.24
CA GLY A 118 -0.06 13.26 10.55
C GLY A 118 -0.30 14.78 10.55
N ASN A 119 -0.42 15.44 9.38
CA ASN A 119 -0.77 16.85 9.26
C ASN A 119 -2.26 17.01 8.95
N LYS A 120 -3.06 17.37 9.94
CA LYS A 120 -4.52 17.44 9.80
C LYS A 120 -5.03 18.57 8.89
N GLU A 121 -4.24 19.62 8.67
CA GLU A 121 -4.63 20.78 7.87
C GLU A 121 -4.19 20.63 6.42
N ASN A 122 -2.95 20.17 6.18
CA ASN A 122 -2.40 20.06 4.83
C ASN A 122 -2.90 18.86 4.04
N LYS A 123 -3.56 17.90 4.65
CA LYS A 123 -4.05 16.69 3.95
C LYS A 123 -4.96 16.99 2.74
N TYR A 124 -5.65 18.13 2.73
CA TYR A 124 -6.54 18.56 1.64
C TYR A 124 -5.89 19.53 0.64
N ASN A 125 -4.75 20.12 1.00
CA ASN A 125 -4.04 21.05 0.12
C ASN A 125 -3.47 20.38 -1.13
N TYR A 126 -3.25 19.08 -1.06
CA TYR A 126 -2.78 18.27 -2.16
C TYR A 126 -3.95 17.50 -2.79
N LYS A 127 -4.10 17.62 -4.10
CA LYS A 127 -5.18 16.97 -4.85
C LYS A 127 -5.01 15.45 -4.97
N PHE A 128 -3.82 14.97 -4.65
CA PHE A 128 -3.43 13.58 -4.72
C PHE A 128 -2.85 13.20 -3.36
N ASN A 129 -3.56 12.39 -2.62
CA ASN A 129 -3.09 11.83 -1.36
C ASN A 129 -3.59 10.39 -1.28
N GLU A 130 -2.71 9.49 -0.91
CA GLU A 130 -2.97 8.05 -0.82
C GLU A 130 -3.75 7.70 0.44
N LEU A 131 -3.50 8.42 1.53
CA LEU A 131 -4.15 8.24 2.81
C LEU A 131 -4.80 9.56 3.24
N ILE A 132 -6.12 9.56 3.44
CA ILE A 132 -6.85 10.67 4.03
C ILE A 132 -7.45 10.19 5.35
N ASP A 133 -6.90 10.70 6.44
CA ASP A 133 -7.44 10.48 7.77
C ASP A 133 -8.56 11.48 8.04
N TYR A 134 -9.77 10.97 8.18
CA TYR A 134 -10.91 11.79 8.56
C TYR A 134 -10.93 12.00 10.06
N THR A 135 -11.25 13.25 10.49
CA THR A 135 -11.53 13.51 11.89
C THR A 135 -12.97 13.16 12.26
N GLU A 136 -13.21 12.96 13.57
CA GLU A 136 -14.54 12.76 14.10
C GLU A 136 -15.48 13.92 13.71
N ASN A 137 -14.99 15.17 13.80
CA ASN A 137 -15.75 16.37 13.44
C ASN A 137 -16.09 16.39 11.94
N GLU A 138 -15.15 16.08 11.07
CA GLU A 138 -15.39 16.00 9.62
C GLU A 138 -16.46 14.96 9.29
N TYR A 139 -16.38 13.79 9.93
CA TYR A 139 -17.40 12.75 9.75
C TYR A 139 -18.79 13.21 10.22
N LEU A 140 -18.88 13.85 11.40
CA LEU A 140 -20.14 14.34 11.93
C LEU A 140 -20.79 15.40 11.04
N GLN A 141 -19.98 16.22 10.34
CA GLN A 141 -20.45 17.26 9.42
C GLN A 141 -20.81 16.75 8.03
N MET A 142 -20.52 15.49 7.70
CA MET A 142 -20.86 14.91 6.40
C MET A 142 -22.38 14.89 6.18
N SER A 143 -22.80 15.14 4.93
CA SER A 143 -24.19 14.90 4.52
C SER A 143 -24.57 13.42 4.68
N SER A 144 -25.84 13.10 4.80
CA SER A 144 -26.32 11.71 4.95
C SER A 144 -25.83 10.81 3.81
N LYS A 145 -25.77 11.31 2.58
CA LYS A 145 -25.22 10.58 1.42
C LYS A 145 -23.73 10.28 1.59
N ASN A 146 -22.94 11.26 2.04
CA ASN A 146 -21.50 11.08 2.23
C ASN A 146 -21.20 10.16 3.42
N LYS A 147 -21.98 10.25 4.52
CA LYS A 147 -21.91 9.29 5.64
C LYS A 147 -22.20 7.86 5.18
N PHE A 148 -23.23 7.67 4.36
CA PHE A 148 -23.56 6.37 3.80
C PHE A 148 -22.38 5.82 2.98
N MET A 149 -21.81 6.62 2.08
CA MET A 149 -20.65 6.21 1.26
C MET A 149 -19.42 5.94 2.12
N PHE A 150 -19.17 6.79 3.14
CA PHE A 150 -18.09 6.58 4.08
C PHE A 150 -18.27 5.24 4.82
N ASN A 151 -19.43 4.98 5.38
CA ASN A 151 -19.73 3.74 6.10
C ASN A 151 -19.66 2.52 5.20
N LEU A 152 -20.00 2.66 3.93
CA LEU A 152 -19.88 1.58 2.95
C LEU A 152 -18.43 1.20 2.69
N PHE A 153 -17.53 2.17 2.49
CA PHE A 153 -16.15 1.91 2.08
C PHE A 153 -15.15 1.90 3.23
N TYR A 154 -15.41 2.61 4.31
CA TYR A 154 -14.49 2.74 5.45
C TYR A 154 -14.86 1.86 6.65
N ASN A 155 -15.96 1.09 6.64
CA ASN A 155 -16.11 0.07 7.67
C ASN A 155 -15.02 -1.01 7.52
N HIS A 156 -14.59 -1.58 8.63
CA HIS A 156 -13.42 -2.47 8.66
C HIS A 156 -13.56 -3.72 7.78
N HIS A 157 -14.77 -4.24 7.57
CA HIS A 157 -14.97 -5.39 6.70
C HIS A 157 -14.72 -5.02 5.23
N THR A 158 -15.38 -3.97 4.73
CA THR A 158 -15.25 -3.54 3.33
C THR A 158 -13.86 -2.96 3.04
N TYR A 159 -13.34 -2.16 3.97
CA TYR A 159 -12.05 -1.49 3.82
C TYR A 159 -10.91 -2.48 3.59
N PHE A 160 -10.92 -3.64 4.24
CA PHE A 160 -9.88 -4.64 4.04
C PHE A 160 -10.24 -5.70 2.98
N SER A 161 -11.52 -5.97 2.72
CA SER A 161 -11.91 -7.02 1.77
C SER A 161 -12.12 -6.52 0.34
N VAL A 162 -12.74 -5.36 0.15
CA VAL A 162 -13.15 -4.86 -1.16
C VAL A 162 -12.29 -3.70 -1.65
N VAL A 163 -11.99 -2.74 -0.74
CA VAL A 163 -11.25 -1.53 -1.11
C VAL A 163 -9.88 -1.84 -1.72
N PRO A 164 -9.07 -2.80 -1.23
CA PRO A 164 -7.76 -3.06 -1.81
C PRO A 164 -7.81 -3.42 -3.29
N ILE A 165 -8.70 -4.32 -3.68
CA ILE A 165 -8.81 -4.74 -5.08
C ILE A 165 -9.38 -3.63 -5.97
N LEU A 166 -10.34 -2.86 -5.45
CA LEU A 166 -10.87 -1.69 -6.16
C LEU A 166 -9.83 -0.58 -6.29
N TYR A 167 -9.05 -0.35 -5.23
CA TYR A 167 -8.01 0.67 -5.23
C TYR A 167 -6.95 0.41 -6.29
N PHE A 168 -6.29 -0.75 -6.25
CA PHE A 168 -5.22 -1.08 -7.19
C PHE A 168 -5.76 -1.40 -8.60
N GLY A 169 -6.88 -2.10 -8.72
CA GLY A 169 -7.43 -2.49 -10.01
C GLY A 169 -8.10 -1.35 -10.79
N ILE A 170 -8.77 -0.42 -10.10
CA ILE A 170 -9.64 0.58 -10.74
C ILE A 170 -9.28 2.01 -10.32
N ILE A 171 -9.30 2.32 -9.00
CA ILE A 171 -9.24 3.70 -8.53
C ILE A 171 -7.90 4.33 -8.88
N GLN A 172 -6.82 3.70 -8.48
CA GLN A 172 -5.46 4.17 -8.72
C GLN A 172 -5.16 4.26 -10.22
N ARG A 173 -5.62 3.29 -10.99
CA ARG A 173 -5.37 3.18 -12.42
C ARG A 173 -6.17 4.20 -13.25
N PHE A 174 -7.48 4.26 -13.06
CA PHE A 174 -8.34 5.07 -13.92
C PHE A 174 -8.70 6.42 -13.29
N ILE A 175 -9.15 6.44 -12.04
CA ILE A 175 -9.65 7.65 -11.40
C ILE A 175 -8.51 8.61 -11.12
N TYR A 176 -7.41 8.15 -10.55
CA TYR A 176 -6.25 9.00 -10.28
C TYR A 176 -5.53 9.42 -11.55
N PHE A 177 -5.50 8.57 -12.57
CA PHE A 177 -4.98 8.96 -13.89
C PHE A 177 -5.80 10.11 -14.50
N ILE A 178 -7.13 10.01 -14.50
CA ILE A 178 -8.01 11.09 -15.00
C ILE A 178 -7.82 12.37 -14.17
N LYS A 179 -7.69 12.26 -12.83
CA LYS A 179 -7.37 13.42 -11.99
C LYS A 179 -6.03 14.05 -12.38
N LYS A 180 -5.00 13.26 -12.63
CA LYS A 180 -3.67 13.75 -13.07
C LYS A 180 -3.76 14.46 -14.42
N LEU A 181 -4.53 13.95 -15.38
CA LEU A 181 -4.76 14.62 -16.66
C LEU A 181 -5.44 15.99 -16.48
N LYS A 182 -6.47 16.08 -15.64
CA LYS A 182 -7.20 17.34 -15.38
C LYS A 182 -6.37 18.40 -14.66
N HIS A 183 -5.36 18.01 -13.92
CA HIS A 183 -4.55 18.90 -13.07
C HIS A 183 -3.08 18.93 -13.46
N GLY A 184 -2.74 18.56 -14.72
CA GLY A 184 -1.38 18.38 -15.21
C GLY A 184 -0.44 19.56 -14.96
N ASN A 185 -0.93 20.81 -14.99
CA ASN A 185 -0.14 22.02 -14.73
C ASN A 185 0.29 22.17 -13.24
N LYS A 186 -0.21 21.33 -12.34
CA LYS A 186 0.10 21.35 -10.90
C LYS A 186 0.89 20.12 -10.45
N ILE A 187 1.32 19.29 -11.39
CA ILE A 187 2.05 18.07 -11.13
C ILE A 187 3.53 18.31 -11.46
N PRO A 188 4.48 17.83 -10.63
CA PRO A 188 5.92 18.08 -10.84
C PRO A 188 6.51 17.31 -12.05
N LYS A 189 5.72 16.50 -12.74
CA LYS A 189 6.11 15.76 -13.95
C LYS A 189 5.30 16.21 -15.15
N SER A 190 5.92 16.18 -16.34
CA SER A 190 5.22 16.53 -17.58
C SER A 190 4.04 15.59 -17.84
N LEU A 191 3.00 16.11 -18.47
CA LEU A 191 1.82 15.32 -18.83
C LEU A 191 2.17 14.16 -19.78
N SER A 192 3.09 14.39 -20.72
CA SER A 192 3.60 13.34 -21.61
C SER A 192 4.26 12.19 -20.86
N TYR A 193 5.04 12.48 -19.82
CA TYR A 193 5.64 11.46 -18.96
C TYR A 193 4.58 10.62 -18.23
N ILE A 194 3.53 11.25 -17.71
CA ILE A 194 2.45 10.58 -17.01
C ILE A 194 1.66 9.66 -17.95
N ILE A 195 1.33 10.16 -19.16
CA ILE A 195 0.62 9.38 -20.18
C ILE A 195 1.48 8.21 -20.64
N PHE A 196 2.77 8.44 -20.91
CA PHE A 196 3.70 7.41 -21.35
C PHE A 196 3.80 6.25 -20.35
N ASN A 197 4.06 6.55 -19.06
CA ASN A 197 4.14 5.53 -18.01
C ASN A 197 2.84 4.75 -17.87
N HIS A 198 1.72 5.43 -17.92
CA HIS A 198 0.42 4.80 -17.81
C HIS A 198 0.15 3.86 -19.00
N THR A 199 0.46 4.31 -20.21
CA THR A 199 0.25 3.53 -21.44
C THR A 199 1.13 2.27 -21.46
N ILE A 200 2.42 2.40 -21.20
CA ILE A 200 3.34 1.24 -21.17
C ILE A 200 2.90 0.22 -20.11
N ASN A 201 2.60 0.70 -18.91
CA ASN A 201 2.16 -0.21 -17.84
C ASN A 201 0.84 -0.92 -18.19
N ASN A 202 -0.12 -0.22 -18.81
CA ASN A 202 -1.39 -0.85 -19.22
C ASN A 202 -1.19 -1.88 -20.34
N ILE A 203 -0.32 -1.61 -21.32
CA ILE A 203 0.01 -2.58 -22.36
C ILE A 203 0.65 -3.83 -21.74
N ALA A 204 1.63 -3.67 -20.84
CA ALA A 204 2.30 -4.78 -20.18
C ALA A 204 1.30 -5.61 -19.34
N ILE A 205 0.39 -4.97 -18.62
CA ILE A 205 -0.67 -5.66 -17.86
C ILE A 205 -1.63 -6.39 -18.78
N PHE A 206 -2.05 -5.76 -19.87
CA PHE A 206 -2.92 -6.43 -20.85
C PHE A 206 -2.26 -7.71 -21.39
N VAL A 207 -0.98 -7.64 -21.75
CA VAL A 207 -0.21 -8.81 -22.20
C VAL A 207 -0.14 -9.87 -21.09
N LEU A 208 0.15 -9.49 -19.86
CA LEU A 208 0.18 -10.40 -18.70
C LEU A 208 -1.16 -11.11 -18.53
N LEU A 209 -2.25 -10.35 -18.46
CA LEU A 209 -3.60 -10.92 -18.26
C LEU A 209 -4.02 -11.82 -19.43
N TYR A 210 -3.66 -11.47 -20.67
CA TYR A 210 -3.89 -12.29 -21.84
C TYR A 210 -3.15 -13.62 -21.75
N VAL A 211 -1.84 -13.59 -21.42
CA VAL A 211 -1.03 -14.82 -21.27
C VAL A 211 -1.58 -15.71 -20.15
N LEU A 212 -1.93 -15.12 -19.00
CA LEU A 212 -2.54 -15.86 -17.89
C LEU A 212 -3.88 -16.48 -18.27
N SER A 213 -4.71 -15.77 -19.01
CA SER A 213 -6.00 -16.28 -19.50
C SER A 213 -5.81 -17.46 -20.46
N LYS A 214 -4.88 -17.36 -21.42
CA LYS A 214 -4.58 -18.43 -22.37
C LYS A 214 -4.05 -19.71 -21.72
N ASN A 215 -3.41 -19.60 -20.55
CA ASN A 215 -2.87 -20.72 -19.79
C ASN A 215 -3.80 -21.18 -18.65
N ASN A 216 -5.04 -20.68 -18.57
CA ASN A 216 -6.01 -20.95 -17.49
C ASN A 216 -5.48 -20.59 -16.09
N LEU A 217 -4.64 -19.54 -15.99
CA LEU A 217 -4.06 -19.07 -14.72
C LEU A 217 -4.66 -17.76 -14.20
N LEU A 218 -5.55 -17.11 -14.96
CA LEU A 218 -6.08 -15.79 -14.62
C LEU A 218 -6.85 -15.77 -13.29
N HIS A 219 -7.64 -16.78 -12.99
CA HIS A 219 -8.38 -16.86 -11.71
C HIS A 219 -7.45 -17.03 -10.52
N TYR A 220 -6.35 -17.77 -10.66
CA TYR A 220 -5.32 -17.87 -9.62
C TYR A 220 -4.61 -16.53 -9.39
N PHE A 221 -4.32 -15.81 -10.49
CA PHE A 221 -3.79 -14.44 -10.41
C PHE A 221 -4.71 -13.53 -9.61
N ILE A 222 -6.00 -13.53 -9.89
CA ILE A 222 -6.98 -12.71 -9.17
C ILE A 222 -6.98 -13.04 -7.67
N ILE A 223 -6.91 -14.33 -7.30
CA ILE A 223 -6.92 -14.76 -5.90
C ILE A 223 -5.63 -14.32 -5.20
N TYR A 224 -4.45 -14.59 -5.74
CA TYR A 224 -3.22 -14.20 -5.07
C TYR A 224 -3.02 -12.67 -5.06
N PHE A 225 -3.48 -11.97 -6.09
CA PHE A 225 -3.51 -10.52 -6.13
C PHE A 225 -4.42 -9.94 -5.04
N TYR A 226 -5.57 -10.56 -4.81
CA TYR A 226 -6.44 -10.20 -3.69
C TYR A 226 -5.72 -10.37 -2.35
N ILE A 227 -5.07 -11.51 -2.13
CA ILE A 227 -4.29 -11.77 -0.90
C ILE A 227 -3.20 -10.72 -0.70
N SER A 228 -2.42 -10.43 -1.73
CA SER A 228 -1.35 -9.43 -1.65
C SER A 228 -1.87 -8.02 -1.40
N SER A 229 -2.97 -7.63 -2.05
CA SER A 229 -3.60 -6.32 -1.86
C SER A 229 -4.15 -6.16 -0.45
N PHE A 230 -4.78 -7.21 0.10
CA PHE A 230 -5.23 -7.24 1.48
C PHE A 230 -4.06 -7.04 2.45
N ILE A 231 -2.97 -7.81 2.29
CA ILE A 231 -1.78 -7.72 3.15
C ILE A 231 -1.15 -6.34 3.01
N GLY A 232 -1.03 -5.80 1.80
CA GLY A 232 -0.49 -4.46 1.56
C GLY A 232 -1.28 -3.38 2.30
N VAL A 233 -2.61 -3.37 2.18
CA VAL A 233 -3.46 -2.40 2.89
C VAL A 233 -3.46 -2.64 4.40
N PHE A 234 -3.39 -3.91 4.85
CA PHE A 234 -3.24 -4.25 6.26
C PHE A 234 -1.95 -3.65 6.86
N LEU A 235 -0.82 -3.79 6.18
CA LEU A 235 0.46 -3.22 6.63
C LEU A 235 0.38 -1.69 6.61
N PHE A 236 -0.04 -1.09 5.50
CA PHE A 236 -0.13 0.36 5.33
C PHE A 236 -1.05 1.02 6.38
N HIS A 237 -2.21 0.42 6.65
CA HIS A 237 -3.11 0.89 7.70
C HIS A 237 -2.42 0.90 9.07
N ASN A 238 -1.80 -0.22 9.47
CA ASN A 238 -1.15 -0.33 10.76
C ASN A 238 0.13 0.52 10.87
N GLN A 239 0.73 0.87 9.76
CA GLN A 239 1.88 1.76 9.72
C GLN A 239 1.52 3.21 10.10
N HIS A 240 0.24 3.62 9.95
CA HIS A 240 -0.19 5.01 10.16
C HIS A 240 -1.39 5.18 11.09
N THR A 241 -2.23 4.15 11.26
CA THR A 241 -3.45 4.23 12.07
C THR A 241 -3.29 3.40 13.34
N PHE A 242 -2.75 4.03 14.39
CA PHE A 242 -2.46 3.39 15.68
C PHE A 242 -2.50 4.44 16.81
N ASN A 243 -2.45 3.98 18.05
CA ASN A 243 -2.38 4.84 19.22
C ASN A 243 -1.17 4.46 20.12
N PRO A 244 -0.46 5.47 20.73
CA PRO A 244 -0.67 6.90 20.60
C PRO A 244 -0.34 7.41 19.20
N SER A 245 -1.14 8.32 18.66
CA SER A 245 -1.00 8.85 17.29
C SER A 245 -0.29 10.20 17.27
N TYR A 246 0.42 10.48 16.16
CA TYR A 246 0.97 11.79 15.85
C TYR A 246 0.08 12.46 14.79
N VAL A 247 -0.85 13.29 15.25
CA VAL A 247 -1.71 14.10 14.36
C VAL A 247 -1.73 15.52 14.92
N VAL A 248 -1.14 16.46 14.18
CA VAL A 248 -0.91 17.84 14.63
C VAL A 248 -1.31 18.87 13.57
N ASN A 249 -1.41 20.13 13.99
CA ASN A 249 -1.62 21.26 13.08
C ASN A 249 -0.35 21.54 12.28
N ASN A 250 -0.49 22.28 11.18
CA ASN A 250 0.59 22.64 10.28
C ASN A 250 1.78 23.32 10.98
N GLU A 251 1.51 24.21 11.93
CA GLU A 251 2.54 24.95 12.69
C GLU A 251 3.44 24.03 13.54
N SER A 252 2.89 22.92 14.04
CA SER A 252 3.61 21.96 14.90
C SER A 252 4.13 20.76 14.12
N TRP A 253 3.78 20.65 12.85
CA TRP A 253 4.15 19.52 12.02
C TRP A 253 5.59 19.64 11.52
N ASN A 254 6.34 18.55 11.59
CA ASN A 254 7.60 18.43 10.89
C ASN A 254 7.79 16.97 10.39
N MET A 255 8.50 16.83 9.30
CA MET A 255 8.71 15.56 8.59
C MET A 255 9.37 14.49 9.48
N LYS A 256 10.31 14.88 10.34
CA LYS A 256 11.06 13.98 11.21
C LYS A 256 10.18 13.38 12.30
N ASN A 257 9.39 14.21 12.97
CA ASN A 257 8.42 13.75 13.97
C ASN A 257 7.30 12.94 13.33
N SER A 258 6.86 13.31 12.13
CA SER A 258 5.92 12.50 11.35
C SER A 258 6.46 11.10 11.06
N GLY A 259 7.73 10.98 10.70
CA GLY A 259 8.39 9.68 10.54
C GLY A 259 8.46 8.89 11.84
N LEU A 260 8.94 9.52 12.92
CA LEU A 260 9.19 8.83 14.20
C LEU A 260 7.91 8.45 14.95
N PHE A 261 6.92 9.33 14.97
CA PHE A 261 5.73 9.20 15.82
C PHE A 261 4.44 8.98 15.03
N GLY A 262 4.44 9.31 13.73
CA GLY A 262 3.32 9.08 12.81
C GLY A 262 3.47 7.81 11.97
N SER A 263 4.53 7.02 12.22
CA SER A 263 4.76 5.74 11.56
C SER A 263 5.22 4.69 12.57
N SER A 264 4.65 3.49 12.49
CA SER A 264 4.93 2.41 13.44
C SER A 264 6.09 1.52 13.01
N PHE A 265 6.56 0.70 13.94
CA PHE A 265 7.36 -0.49 13.70
C PHE A 265 6.51 -1.74 13.96
N ILE A 266 6.23 -2.53 12.93
CA ILE A 266 5.42 -3.74 13.06
C ILE A 266 6.35 -4.94 13.33
N GLN A 267 6.11 -5.65 14.42
CA GLN A 267 6.83 -6.88 14.76
C GLN A 267 6.33 -8.05 13.94
N ILE A 268 6.92 -8.24 12.76
CA ILE A 268 6.57 -9.32 11.83
C ILE A 268 7.24 -10.63 12.28
N PRO A 269 6.53 -11.78 12.28
CA PRO A 269 7.12 -13.09 12.50
C PRO A 269 8.30 -13.34 11.55
N TYR A 270 9.37 -13.94 12.06
CA TYR A 270 10.64 -14.10 11.31
C TYR A 270 10.45 -14.71 9.92
N LEU A 271 9.61 -15.75 9.79
CA LEU A 271 9.33 -16.41 8.52
C LEU A 271 8.64 -15.50 7.48
N LEU A 272 7.99 -14.43 7.91
CA LEU A 272 7.29 -13.49 7.03
C LEU A 272 8.13 -12.27 6.66
N LYS A 273 9.25 -12.01 7.34
CA LYS A 273 10.10 -10.83 7.10
C LYS A 273 10.63 -10.72 5.66
N TYR A 274 10.90 -11.84 5.03
CA TYR A 274 11.31 -11.85 3.63
C TYR A 274 10.27 -11.19 2.72
N PHE A 275 8.99 -11.49 2.95
CA PHE A 275 7.88 -11.03 2.11
C PHE A 275 7.51 -9.57 2.33
N THR A 276 7.75 -9.04 3.51
CA THR A 276 7.54 -7.60 3.82
C THR A 276 8.65 -6.71 3.31
N GLY A 277 9.81 -7.30 2.93
CA GLY A 277 10.91 -6.57 2.31
C GLY A 277 11.49 -5.45 3.16
N GLY A 278 11.32 -5.49 4.49
CA GLY A 278 11.81 -4.48 5.42
C GLY A 278 10.82 -3.34 5.69
N ILE A 279 9.67 -3.28 4.99
CA ILE A 279 8.73 -2.15 5.14
C ILE A 279 8.05 -2.11 6.52
N GLU A 280 8.19 -3.14 7.34
CA GLU A 280 7.82 -3.14 8.74
C GLU A 280 8.55 -2.08 9.57
N TYR A 281 9.74 -1.64 9.15
CA TYR A 281 10.51 -0.53 9.72
C TYR A 281 10.06 0.82 9.12
N HIS A 282 8.77 1.07 9.07
CA HIS A 282 8.17 2.17 8.31
C HIS A 282 8.56 3.56 8.81
N HIS A 283 8.83 3.69 10.11
CA HIS A 283 9.36 4.92 10.71
C HIS A 283 10.68 5.36 10.07
N ILE A 284 11.58 4.42 9.74
CA ILE A 284 12.84 4.72 9.05
C ILE A 284 12.57 5.16 7.63
N HIS A 285 11.68 4.44 6.93
CA HIS A 285 11.29 4.77 5.57
C HIS A 285 10.73 6.20 5.47
N HIS A 286 9.90 6.63 6.43
CA HIS A 286 9.39 8.00 6.47
C HIS A 286 10.45 9.05 6.85
N ILE A 287 11.46 8.69 7.64
CA ILE A 287 12.60 9.59 7.93
C ILE A 287 13.48 9.74 6.68
N ASN A 288 13.76 8.65 5.99
CA ASN A 288 14.62 8.65 4.82
C ASN A 288 14.26 7.51 3.84
N ALA A 289 13.39 7.81 2.89
CA ALA A 289 12.96 6.88 1.85
C ALA A 289 14.09 6.49 0.85
N LYS A 290 15.30 7.03 1.01
CA LYS A 290 16.47 6.63 0.21
C LYS A 290 17.21 5.42 0.78
N ILE A 291 16.85 4.94 1.95
CA ILE A 291 17.32 3.66 2.49
C ILE A 291 16.46 2.55 1.91
N PRO A 292 17.01 1.63 1.10
CA PRO A 292 16.23 0.55 0.50
C PRO A 292 15.76 -0.46 1.56
N GLY A 293 14.64 -1.11 1.29
CA GLY A 293 14.01 -2.09 2.17
C GLY A 293 14.97 -3.15 2.69
N TYR A 294 15.86 -3.67 1.84
CA TYR A 294 16.86 -4.69 2.22
C TYR A 294 17.93 -4.19 3.22
N ASN A 295 17.98 -2.89 3.52
CA ASN A 295 18.89 -2.29 4.51
C ASN A 295 18.17 -1.76 5.76
N LEU A 296 16.84 -1.63 5.77
CA LEU A 296 16.08 -1.00 6.86
C LEU A 296 16.30 -1.71 8.20
N GLN A 297 16.29 -3.03 8.23
CA GLN A 297 16.55 -3.80 9.46
C GLN A 297 17.95 -3.51 10.02
N LYS A 298 18.97 -3.58 9.19
CA LYS A 298 20.37 -3.35 9.61
C LYS A 298 20.57 -1.91 10.11
N TYR A 299 19.93 -0.95 9.43
CA TYR A 299 19.94 0.45 9.87
C TYR A 299 19.28 0.59 11.23
N HIS A 300 18.11 -0.02 11.45
CA HIS A 300 17.43 0.00 12.73
C HIS A 300 18.31 -0.57 13.86
N GLU A 301 18.87 -1.75 13.65
CA GLU A 301 19.72 -2.43 14.63
C GLU A 301 20.96 -1.60 15.00
N GLU A 302 21.59 -0.94 14.02
CA GLU A 302 22.74 -0.07 14.30
C GLU A 302 22.32 1.21 15.06
N VAL A 303 21.20 1.83 14.72
CA VAL A 303 20.69 3.02 15.41
C VAL A 303 20.37 2.73 16.86
N ILE A 304 19.61 1.66 17.16
CA ILE A 304 19.25 1.33 18.54
C ILE A 304 20.46 0.93 19.40
N SER A 305 21.53 0.42 18.79
CA SER A 305 22.77 0.10 19.51
C SER A 305 23.59 1.35 19.91
N LYS A 306 23.33 2.51 19.29
CA LYS A 306 24.11 3.74 19.46
C LYS A 306 23.31 4.89 20.04
N SER A 307 22.00 4.80 20.06
CA SER A 307 21.13 5.90 20.49
C SER A 307 19.75 5.41 20.92
N ASN A 308 19.01 6.28 21.57
CA ASN A 308 17.63 6.09 22.00
C ASN A 308 16.59 6.77 21.10
N ILE A 309 16.97 7.12 19.87
CA ILE A 309 16.10 7.86 18.93
C ILE A 309 14.80 7.11 18.65
N PHE A 310 14.85 5.79 18.57
CA PHE A 310 13.69 4.95 18.28
C PHE A 310 12.95 4.42 19.52
N ASP A 311 13.31 4.84 20.74
CA ASP A 311 12.67 4.35 21.96
C ASP A 311 11.17 4.68 22.02
N ASN A 312 10.79 5.83 21.45
CA ASN A 312 9.41 6.29 21.42
C ASN A 312 8.64 5.91 20.13
N VAL A 313 9.28 5.16 19.23
CA VAL A 313 8.58 4.61 18.05
C VAL A 313 7.58 3.56 18.51
N VAL A 314 6.33 3.68 18.09
CA VAL A 314 5.29 2.73 18.46
C VAL A 314 5.57 1.38 17.82
N LYS A 315 5.75 0.36 18.66
CA LYS A 315 5.96 -1.03 18.26
C LYS A 315 4.62 -1.75 18.32
N LEU A 316 4.20 -2.34 17.20
CA LEU A 316 2.94 -3.07 17.08
C LEU A 316 3.23 -4.57 16.91
N TYR A 317 2.64 -5.38 17.75
CA TYR A 317 2.58 -6.82 17.55
C TYR A 317 1.37 -7.18 16.66
N MET A 318 1.30 -8.41 16.17
CA MET A 318 0.20 -8.85 15.31
C MET A 318 -1.18 -8.70 15.96
N ILE A 319 -1.25 -8.86 17.29
CA ILE A 319 -2.50 -8.64 18.03
C ILE A 319 -2.92 -7.17 18.06
N ASP A 320 -1.95 -6.25 18.18
CA ASP A 320 -2.20 -4.81 18.13
C ASP A 320 -2.68 -4.42 16.73
N CYS A 321 -2.02 -4.96 15.70
CA CYS A 321 -2.42 -4.78 14.32
C CYS A 321 -3.87 -5.24 14.07
N TYR A 322 -4.25 -6.38 14.61
CA TYR A 322 -5.62 -6.88 14.51
C TYR A 322 -6.63 -5.94 15.20
N ASN A 323 -6.30 -5.45 16.39
CA ASN A 323 -7.15 -4.52 17.13
C ASN A 323 -7.29 -3.17 16.41
N ASN A 324 -6.21 -2.69 15.79
CA ASN A 324 -6.19 -1.44 15.04
C ASN A 324 -7.06 -1.48 13.76
N LEU A 325 -7.42 -2.66 13.25
CA LEU A 325 -8.26 -2.77 12.05
C LEU A 325 -9.62 -2.06 12.19
N LYS A 326 -10.05 -1.76 13.38
CA LYS A 326 -11.31 -1.06 13.67
C LYS A 326 -11.16 0.45 13.76
N LEU A 327 -9.94 0.97 13.87
CA LEU A 327 -9.67 2.41 13.96
C LEU A 327 -9.92 3.07 12.60
N ARG A 328 -10.67 4.19 12.58
CA ARG A 328 -11.09 4.86 11.33
C ARG A 328 -11.10 6.37 11.38
N LEU A 329 -11.35 6.95 12.52
CA LEU A 329 -11.50 8.38 12.68
C LEU A 329 -10.51 8.88 13.72
N TYR A 330 -9.95 10.06 13.50
CA TYR A 330 -9.17 10.74 14.52
C TYR A 330 -10.06 11.63 15.37
N SER A 331 -10.13 11.37 16.67
CA SER A 331 -10.84 12.23 17.62
C SER A 331 -9.92 13.33 18.14
N GLU A 332 -10.19 14.57 17.75
CA GLU A 332 -9.44 15.74 18.22
C GLU A 332 -9.63 15.96 19.73
N LYS A 333 -10.80 15.60 20.26
CA LYS A 333 -11.12 15.69 21.69
C LYS A 333 -10.31 14.71 22.53
N GLN A 334 -10.06 13.48 22.00
CA GLN A 334 -9.37 12.42 22.71
C GLN A 334 -7.89 12.32 22.31
N ASN A 335 -7.44 13.06 21.27
CA ASN A 335 -6.11 13.00 20.67
C ASN A 335 -5.67 11.56 20.32
N LYS A 336 -6.61 10.78 19.73
CA LYS A 336 -6.34 9.40 19.32
C LYS A 336 -7.25 8.97 18.16
N TYR A 337 -6.86 7.92 17.47
CA TYR A 337 -7.76 7.22 16.56
C TYR A 337 -8.83 6.46 17.35
N ILE A 338 -10.05 6.54 16.87
CA ILE A 338 -11.25 5.91 17.44
C ILE A 338 -11.94 5.02 16.39
N ARG A 339 -12.79 4.15 16.87
CA ARG A 339 -13.61 3.29 16.05
C ARG A 339 -14.83 4.07 15.55
N LEU A 340 -15.33 3.69 14.38
CA LEU A 340 -16.52 4.30 13.81
C LEU A 340 -17.77 4.07 14.68
N ASP A 341 -17.88 2.90 15.31
CA ASP A 341 -19.00 2.56 16.20
C ASP A 341 -19.00 3.35 17.54
N GLU A 342 -17.88 3.93 17.96
CA GLU A 342 -17.82 4.85 19.10
C GLU A 342 -18.56 6.18 18.82
N VAL A 343 -18.63 6.59 17.55
CA VAL A 343 -19.31 7.82 17.12
C VAL A 343 -20.79 7.54 16.79
N GLU A 344 -21.11 6.36 16.32
CA GLU A 344 -22.43 5.98 15.80
C GLU A 344 -23.34 5.25 16.81
N ASN A 345 -23.06 5.27 18.09
CA ASN A 345 -23.82 4.51 19.14
C ASN A 345 -25.36 4.62 19.10
N LYS A 346 -25.94 5.35 18.14
CA LYS A 346 -27.40 5.49 17.89
C LYS A 346 -27.92 4.77 16.64
N TYR A 347 -27.05 4.16 15.79
CA TYR A 347 -27.45 3.67 14.46
C TYR A 347 -27.24 2.15 14.22
N ILE A 348 -27.04 1.36 15.28
CA ILE A 348 -26.72 -0.08 15.18
C ILE A 348 -27.83 -0.91 14.49
N SER A 349 -29.10 -0.50 14.55
CA SER A 349 -30.21 -1.26 13.94
C SER A 349 -30.24 -1.21 12.40
N SER A 350 -29.75 -0.10 11.79
CA SER A 350 -29.65 0.02 10.33
C SER A 350 -28.44 -0.73 9.76
N MET A 351 -27.39 -0.90 10.54
CA MET A 351 -26.13 -1.52 10.10
C MET A 351 -26.28 -3.02 9.80
N PHE A 352 -27.20 -3.73 10.47
CA PHE A 352 -27.43 -5.15 10.20
C PHE A 352 -28.10 -5.37 8.82
N TYR A 353 -28.98 -4.49 8.41
CA TYR A 353 -29.60 -4.49 7.09
C TYR A 353 -28.56 -4.22 5.99
N TYR A 354 -27.71 -3.22 6.18
CA TYR A 354 -26.66 -2.85 5.22
C TYR A 354 -25.55 -3.91 5.11
N LYS A 355 -25.22 -4.61 6.20
CA LYS A 355 -24.24 -5.71 6.19
C LYS A 355 -24.68 -6.85 5.27
N ASN A 356 -25.94 -7.24 5.33
CA ASN A 356 -26.49 -8.31 4.48
C ASN A 356 -26.66 -7.85 3.03
N LEU A 357 -27.12 -6.63 2.79
CA LEU A 357 -27.23 -6.02 1.46
C LEU A 357 -25.84 -5.90 0.80
N PHE A 358 -24.84 -5.53 1.57
CA PHE A 358 -23.46 -5.38 1.05
C PHE A 358 -22.83 -6.72 0.67
N LEU A 359 -22.99 -7.75 1.49
CA LEU A 359 -22.54 -9.09 1.15
C LEU A 359 -23.19 -9.59 -0.14
N TYR A 360 -24.50 -9.35 -0.29
CA TYR A 360 -25.25 -9.67 -1.49
C TYR A 360 -24.72 -8.90 -2.71
N ILE A 361 -24.52 -7.57 -2.60
CA ILE A 361 -23.98 -6.74 -3.69
C ILE A 361 -22.55 -7.17 -4.04
N SER A 362 -21.68 -7.48 -3.06
CA SER A 362 -20.30 -7.94 -3.30
C SER A 362 -20.28 -9.26 -4.06
N ILE A 363 -21.18 -10.19 -3.74
CA ILE A 363 -21.35 -11.45 -4.47
C ILE A 363 -21.81 -11.16 -5.91
N GLN A 364 -22.80 -10.27 -6.08
CA GLN A 364 -23.32 -9.92 -7.41
C GLN A 364 -22.27 -9.22 -8.28
N ILE A 365 -21.49 -8.29 -7.70
CA ILE A 365 -20.38 -7.62 -8.41
C ILE A 365 -19.33 -8.65 -8.83
N SER A 366 -18.95 -9.58 -7.96
CA SER A 366 -18.00 -10.64 -8.28
C SER A 366 -18.52 -11.53 -9.43
N VAL A 367 -19.79 -11.88 -9.42
CA VAL A 367 -20.44 -12.65 -10.49
C VAL A 367 -20.51 -11.83 -11.80
N ILE A 368 -20.81 -10.53 -11.73
CA ILE A 368 -20.83 -9.63 -12.90
C ILE A 368 -19.43 -9.46 -13.47
N LEU A 369 -18.41 -9.25 -12.64
CA LEU A 369 -17.02 -9.15 -13.07
C LEU A 369 -16.55 -10.44 -13.74
N CYS A 370 -16.87 -11.61 -13.20
CA CYS A 370 -16.58 -12.88 -13.84
C CYS A 370 -17.31 -13.03 -15.20
N LYS A 371 -18.56 -12.60 -15.27
CA LYS A 371 -19.33 -12.62 -16.54
C LYS A 371 -18.78 -11.63 -17.58
N LEU A 372 -18.41 -10.41 -17.16
CA LEU A 372 -17.80 -9.40 -18.04
C LEU A 372 -16.43 -9.84 -18.55
N VAL A 373 -15.61 -10.43 -17.69
CA VAL A 373 -14.31 -11.02 -18.08
C VAL A 373 -14.53 -12.15 -19.09
N ASN A 374 -15.48 -13.03 -18.85
CA ASN A 374 -15.82 -14.11 -19.81
C ASN A 374 -16.40 -13.56 -21.11
N LEU A 375 -17.27 -12.55 -21.06
CA LEU A 375 -17.83 -11.88 -22.24
C LEU A 375 -16.76 -11.16 -23.06
N PHE A 376 -15.85 -10.46 -22.41
CA PHE A 376 -14.73 -9.78 -23.04
C PHE A 376 -13.81 -10.77 -23.76
N PHE A 377 -13.51 -11.92 -23.15
CA PHE A 377 -12.68 -12.93 -23.80
C PHE A 377 -13.44 -13.78 -24.83
N SER A 378 -14.76 -13.98 -24.70
CA SER A 378 -15.56 -14.63 -25.75
C SER A 378 -15.66 -13.78 -27.01
N PHE A 379 -15.67 -12.45 -26.88
CA PHE A 379 -15.66 -11.55 -28.04
C PHE A 379 -14.40 -11.73 -28.91
N PHE A 380 -13.27 -12.09 -28.33
CA PHE A 380 -12.03 -12.40 -29.07
C PHE A 380 -11.96 -13.85 -29.58
N GLN A 381 -12.83 -14.76 -29.13
CA GLN A 381 -12.91 -16.11 -29.69
C GLN A 381 -13.71 -16.19 -30.99
N PHE A 382 -14.60 -15.23 -31.26
CA PHE A 382 -15.41 -15.17 -32.49
C PHE A 382 -14.61 -14.80 -33.74
N TYR A 383 -13.36 -14.38 -33.64
CA TYR A 383 -12.50 -14.08 -34.80
C TYR A 383 -11.58 -15.21 -35.23
N LYS A 384 -11.83 -16.47 -34.82
CA LYS A 384 -11.22 -17.61 -35.48
C LYS A 384 -12.18 -18.05 -36.59
N THR A 385 -11.99 -17.51 -37.83
CA THR A 385 -12.49 -18.10 -39.04
C THR A 385 -11.90 -19.50 -39.19
N PRO A 386 -12.71 -20.53 -39.54
CA PRO A 386 -12.16 -21.82 -39.90
C PRO A 386 -11.43 -21.67 -41.22
N SER A 387 -10.16 -22.10 -41.28
CA SER A 387 -9.42 -22.41 -42.50
C SER A 387 -9.75 -23.81 -42.91
#